data_008be2bdb67c0c3688b537564b224f38
#
_entry.id   008be2bdb67c0c3688b537564b224f38
#
_cell.length_a   1.000
_cell.length_b   1.000
_cell.length_c   1.000
_cell.angle_alpha   90.00
_cell.angle_beta   90.00
_cell.angle_gamma   90.00
#
_symmetry.space_group_name_H-M   'P 1'
#
loop_
_entity.id
_entity.type
_entity.pdbx_description
1 polymer ?
#
loop_
_entity_poly.entity_id
_entity_poly.type
_entity_poly.pdbx_seq_one_letter_code
_entity_poly.pdbx_strand_id
1 'polypeptide(L)'
;MLKKILILIMFMPVASWGQQYLDMCGEPRTNFDYSAACTETGNFYWLVDNMLYESGSNAINIDWAAFSPGGHVIELGFTSSYGCAADPRFFTVEIAPCLESAAYIPNSFTPNGDGINEVWFPVFTNARDVRTIIVDRWGEVVFESEDLEPKWIGNMLGGEYYVPDGVYTYRIEAHFNTVEAELFQGHITLLR
;
A
#
# COMPACT_ATOMS: atom_id res chain seq x y z
N MET A 1 -32.04 -50.11 0.95
CA MET A 1 -32.30 -48.68 0.98
C MET A 1 -31.03 -47.96 0.64
N LEU A 2 -30.83 -47.52 -0.60
CA LEU A 2 -29.67 -46.75 -1.03
C LEU A 2 -29.78 -45.35 -0.44
N LYS A 3 -28.93 -44.95 0.50
CA LYS A 3 -28.77 -43.57 0.91
C LYS A 3 -28.15 -42.80 -0.28
N LYS A 4 -28.93 -41.95 -0.88
CA LYS A 4 -28.41 -40.98 -1.87
C LYS A 4 -27.47 -40.04 -1.17
N ILE A 5 -26.17 -40.19 -1.45
CA ILE A 5 -25.15 -39.20 -1.12
C ILE A 5 -25.42 -38.01 -2.05
N LEU A 6 -25.99 -36.95 -1.51
CA LEU A 6 -26.17 -35.69 -2.20
C LEU A 6 -24.81 -34.98 -2.19
N ILE A 7 -24.04 -35.14 -3.28
CA ILE A 7 -22.85 -34.33 -3.48
C ILE A 7 -23.34 -32.92 -3.82
N LEU A 8 -23.30 -32.03 -2.85
CA LEU A 8 -23.59 -30.62 -3.03
C LEU A 8 -22.42 -30.00 -3.78
N ILE A 9 -22.52 -29.88 -5.11
CA ILE A 9 -21.58 -29.11 -5.90
C ILE A 9 -21.83 -27.65 -5.58
N MET A 10 -20.97 -27.09 -4.75
CA MET A 10 -20.97 -25.65 -4.46
C MET A 10 -20.61 -24.87 -5.71
N PHE A 11 -21.57 -24.19 -6.29
CA PHE A 11 -21.31 -23.08 -7.21
C PHE A 11 -20.87 -21.89 -6.34
N MET A 12 -19.56 -21.72 -6.19
CA MET A 12 -19.01 -20.43 -5.76
C MET A 12 -19.07 -19.46 -6.94
N PRO A 13 -19.43 -18.17 -6.72
CA PRO A 13 -18.97 -17.15 -7.61
C PRO A 13 -17.45 -17.26 -7.66
N VAL A 14 -16.89 -17.30 -8.86
CA VAL A 14 -15.43 -17.30 -9.08
C VAL A 14 -14.93 -15.93 -8.63
N ALA A 15 -14.78 -15.76 -7.32
CA ALA A 15 -13.88 -14.76 -6.78
C ALA A 15 -12.49 -15.22 -7.21
N SER A 16 -11.83 -14.43 -8.02
CA SER A 16 -10.47 -14.68 -8.46
C SER A 16 -9.64 -15.10 -7.24
N TRP A 17 -9.06 -16.28 -7.28
CA TRP A 17 -8.14 -16.80 -6.28
C TRP A 17 -6.85 -16.00 -6.37
N GLY A 18 -6.91 -14.72 -5.99
CA GLY A 18 -5.78 -13.81 -5.96
C GLY A 18 -5.11 -13.91 -4.59
N GLN A 19 -3.81 -14.10 -4.61
CA GLN A 19 -2.97 -13.83 -3.45
C GLN A 19 -3.28 -12.42 -2.97
N GLN A 20 -3.71 -12.28 -1.72
CA GLN A 20 -3.88 -10.95 -1.12
C GLN A 20 -2.51 -10.43 -0.70
N TYR A 21 -2.24 -9.19 -1.06
CA TYR A 21 -1.02 -8.49 -0.67
C TYR A 21 -1.38 -7.42 0.36
N LEU A 22 -0.73 -7.47 1.52
CA LEU A 22 -0.93 -6.54 2.63
C LEU A 22 0.37 -5.82 2.96
N ASP A 23 0.25 -4.54 3.27
CA ASP A 23 1.34 -3.72 3.78
C ASP A 23 1.18 -3.52 5.28
N MET A 24 2.27 -3.70 6.03
CA MET A 24 2.30 -3.56 7.49
C MET A 24 2.24 -2.11 7.96
N CYS A 25 2.33 -1.12 7.07
CA CYS A 25 2.33 0.31 7.42
C CYS A 25 0.97 0.87 7.82
N GLY A 26 -0.10 0.07 7.72
CA GLY A 26 -1.45 0.45 8.12
C GLY A 26 -2.00 -0.43 9.27
N GLU A 27 -3.30 -0.54 9.32
CA GLU A 27 -3.96 -1.58 10.12
C GLU A 27 -4.08 -2.84 9.24
N PRO A 28 -3.13 -3.78 9.29
CA PRO A 28 -3.10 -4.95 8.41
C PRO A 28 -4.15 -5.97 8.86
N ARG A 29 -5.42 -5.70 8.55
CA ARG A 29 -6.55 -6.57 8.88
C ARG A 29 -7.22 -7.09 7.64
N THR A 30 -7.56 -8.36 7.64
CA THR A 30 -8.38 -8.97 6.59
C THR A 30 -9.60 -9.65 7.18
N ASN A 31 -10.73 -9.49 6.49
CA ASN A 31 -11.96 -10.19 6.79
C ASN A 31 -12.13 -11.32 5.78
N PHE A 32 -12.35 -12.51 6.29
CA PHE A 32 -12.78 -13.64 5.51
C PHE A 32 -14.15 -14.07 5.99
N ASP A 33 -15.08 -14.23 5.07
CA ASP A 33 -16.38 -14.77 5.31
C ASP A 33 -16.64 -15.97 4.39
N TYR A 34 -17.31 -16.94 4.92
CA TYR A 34 -17.75 -18.09 4.14
C TYR A 34 -19.27 -18.15 4.17
N SER A 35 -19.88 -17.67 3.09
CA SER A 35 -21.30 -17.78 2.88
C SER A 35 -21.62 -19.06 2.08
N ALA A 36 -21.60 -20.21 2.74
CA ALA A 36 -22.22 -21.40 2.16
C ALA A 36 -23.66 -21.48 2.62
N ALA A 37 -24.55 -21.71 1.68
CA ALA A 37 -25.86 -22.23 1.98
C ALA A 37 -25.71 -23.68 2.47
N CYS A 38 -25.11 -23.87 3.64
CA CYS A 38 -24.96 -25.16 4.27
C CYS A 38 -26.22 -25.41 5.08
N THR A 39 -26.99 -26.42 4.71
CA THR A 39 -28.19 -26.86 5.43
C THR A 39 -27.84 -27.73 6.63
N GLU A 40 -26.56 -28.04 6.82
CA GLU A 40 -26.07 -28.88 7.92
C GLU A 40 -25.47 -28.05 9.05
N THR A 41 -25.78 -28.40 10.27
CA THR A 41 -25.15 -27.85 11.46
C THR A 41 -23.78 -28.47 11.65
N GLY A 42 -22.78 -27.66 12.01
CA GLY A 42 -21.43 -28.10 12.24
C GLY A 42 -20.55 -26.97 12.76
N ASN A 43 -19.30 -27.27 12.97
CA ASN A 43 -18.31 -26.31 13.47
C ASN A 43 -17.33 -25.93 12.39
N PHE A 44 -17.16 -24.62 12.21
CA PHE A 44 -16.06 -24.07 11.44
C PHE A 44 -14.81 -23.94 12.30
N TYR A 45 -13.65 -24.10 11.68
CA TYR A 45 -12.36 -23.75 12.29
C TYR A 45 -11.46 -23.09 11.27
N TRP A 46 -10.70 -22.12 11.77
CA TRP A 46 -9.75 -21.36 10.99
C TRP A 46 -8.35 -21.59 11.53
N LEU A 47 -7.45 -22.02 10.68
CA LEU A 47 -6.02 -22.13 11.00
C LEU A 47 -5.28 -21.05 10.24
N VAL A 48 -4.27 -20.48 10.88
CA VAL A 48 -3.28 -19.63 10.23
C VAL A 48 -1.92 -20.32 10.44
N ASP A 49 -1.24 -20.64 9.37
CA ASP A 49 0.04 -21.39 9.38
C ASP A 49 -0.03 -22.67 10.20
N ASN A 50 -1.09 -23.43 10.01
CA ASN A 50 -1.39 -24.68 10.73
C ASN A 50 -1.67 -24.51 12.26
N MET A 51 -1.80 -23.30 12.76
CA MET A 51 -2.20 -23.03 14.14
C MET A 51 -3.64 -22.59 14.21
N LEU A 52 -4.39 -23.11 15.18
CA LEU A 52 -5.79 -22.74 15.37
C LEU A 52 -5.87 -21.26 15.75
N TYR A 53 -6.55 -20.48 14.91
CA TYR A 53 -6.78 -19.05 15.11
C TYR A 53 -8.16 -18.80 15.74
N GLU A 54 -9.22 -19.38 15.16
CA GLU A 54 -10.59 -19.23 15.63
C GLU A 54 -11.44 -20.47 15.30
N SER A 55 -12.48 -20.71 16.08
CA SER A 55 -13.43 -21.80 15.84
C SER A 55 -14.87 -21.37 16.16
N GLY A 56 -15.82 -22.00 15.48
CA GLY A 56 -17.27 -21.78 15.71
C GLY A 56 -17.88 -20.68 14.82
N SER A 57 -17.10 -19.83 14.19
CA SER A 57 -17.57 -18.76 13.30
C SER A 57 -17.31 -19.10 11.83
N ASN A 58 -18.23 -18.75 10.95
CA ASN A 58 -18.04 -18.84 9.50
C ASN A 58 -17.31 -17.62 8.91
N ALA A 59 -16.96 -16.66 9.73
CA ALA A 59 -16.20 -15.48 9.34
C ALA A 59 -15.14 -15.16 10.40
N ILE A 60 -13.99 -14.67 9.98
CA ILE A 60 -12.91 -14.23 10.87
C ILE A 60 -12.37 -12.87 10.43
N ASN A 61 -11.84 -12.13 11.39
CA ASN A 61 -11.02 -10.96 11.18
C ASN A 61 -9.60 -11.26 11.70
N ILE A 62 -8.60 -11.24 10.80
CA ILE A 62 -7.23 -11.50 11.18
C ILE A 62 -6.49 -10.18 11.31
N ASP A 63 -5.88 -9.95 12.47
CA ASP A 63 -4.96 -8.85 12.73
C ASP A 63 -3.54 -9.35 12.45
N TRP A 64 -2.98 -8.91 11.35
CA TRP A 64 -1.66 -9.35 10.89
C TRP A 64 -0.49 -8.66 11.61
N ALA A 65 -0.75 -7.66 12.46
CA ALA A 65 0.30 -6.99 13.23
C ALA A 65 1.10 -7.94 14.13
N ALA A 66 0.52 -9.07 14.50
CA ALA A 66 1.17 -10.11 15.31
C ALA A 66 2.00 -11.12 14.48
N PHE A 67 1.95 -11.03 13.15
CA PHE A 67 2.62 -11.97 12.25
C PHE A 67 3.88 -11.37 11.66
N SER A 68 4.84 -12.20 11.28
CA SER A 68 6.05 -11.74 10.60
C SER A 68 5.74 -11.40 9.14
N PRO A 69 6.50 -10.50 8.50
CA PRO A 69 6.44 -10.34 7.05
C PRO A 69 6.73 -11.66 6.32
N GLY A 70 6.03 -11.86 5.20
CA GLY A 70 6.16 -13.06 4.37
C GLY A 70 4.82 -13.67 3.99
N GLY A 71 4.86 -14.86 3.42
CA GLY A 71 3.68 -15.61 2.99
C GLY A 71 3.04 -16.36 4.14
N HIS A 72 1.72 -16.21 4.29
CA HIS A 72 0.91 -16.91 5.28
C HIS A 72 -0.21 -17.69 4.59
N VAL A 73 -0.55 -18.83 5.17
CA VAL A 73 -1.63 -19.69 4.67
C VAL A 73 -2.76 -19.74 5.69
N ILE A 74 -3.96 -19.43 5.22
CA ILE A 74 -5.17 -19.55 6.01
C ILE A 74 -5.91 -20.78 5.52
N GLU A 75 -6.26 -21.68 6.45
CA GLU A 75 -7.08 -22.84 6.20
C GLU A 75 -8.44 -22.68 6.88
N LEU A 76 -9.50 -22.82 6.10
CA LEU A 76 -10.87 -22.94 6.60
C LEU A 76 -11.29 -24.39 6.50
N GLY A 77 -11.62 -24.98 7.62
CA GLY A 77 -12.22 -26.30 7.69
C GLY A 77 -13.61 -26.28 8.32
N PHE A 78 -14.38 -27.33 8.05
CA PHE A 78 -15.72 -27.54 8.59
C PHE A 78 -15.89 -29.00 8.99
N THR A 79 -16.46 -29.20 10.16
CA THR A 79 -16.85 -30.53 10.65
C THR A 79 -18.35 -30.52 10.96
N SER A 80 -19.10 -31.37 10.29
CA SER A 80 -20.54 -31.49 10.55
C SER A 80 -20.80 -32.08 11.92
N SER A 81 -22.00 -31.85 12.46
CA SER A 81 -22.46 -32.41 13.75
C SER A 81 -22.43 -33.96 13.77
N TYR A 82 -22.34 -34.59 12.62
CA TYR A 82 -22.24 -36.04 12.46
C TYR A 82 -20.78 -36.54 12.34
N GLY A 83 -19.81 -35.64 12.52
CA GLY A 83 -18.38 -35.98 12.47
C GLY A 83 -17.79 -36.11 11.05
N CYS A 84 -18.53 -35.73 10.02
CA CYS A 84 -18.00 -35.70 8.65
C CYS A 84 -17.25 -34.39 8.42
N ALA A 85 -15.98 -34.45 8.08
CA ALA A 85 -15.20 -33.30 7.66
C ALA A 85 -15.44 -32.99 6.18
N ALA A 86 -15.50 -31.71 5.84
CA ALA A 86 -15.40 -31.25 4.45
C ALA A 86 -13.95 -31.00 4.07
N ASP A 87 -13.66 -31.04 2.76
CA ASP A 87 -12.34 -30.68 2.27
C ASP A 87 -12.02 -29.22 2.67
N PRO A 88 -10.86 -28.98 3.27
CA PRO A 88 -10.47 -27.64 3.70
C PRO A 88 -10.27 -26.69 2.52
N ARG A 89 -10.49 -25.40 2.77
CA ARG A 89 -10.21 -24.31 1.82
C ARG A 89 -8.98 -23.57 2.27
N PHE A 90 -8.16 -23.20 1.29
CA PHE A 90 -6.91 -22.48 1.54
C PHE A 90 -6.93 -21.11 0.89
N PHE A 91 -6.43 -20.13 1.62
CA PHE A 91 -6.20 -18.77 1.16
C PHE A 91 -4.75 -18.41 1.45
N THR A 92 -4.14 -17.61 0.61
CA THR A 92 -2.77 -17.13 0.84
C THR A 92 -2.76 -15.62 0.98
N VAL A 93 -1.98 -15.12 1.95
CA VAL A 93 -1.75 -13.70 2.20
C VAL A 93 -0.26 -13.49 2.22
N GLU A 94 0.23 -12.53 1.45
CA GLU A 94 1.62 -12.07 1.48
C GLU A 94 1.69 -10.76 2.26
N ILE A 95 2.46 -10.74 3.34
CA ILE A 95 2.65 -9.56 4.18
C ILE A 95 3.99 -8.93 3.83
N ALA A 96 3.96 -7.72 3.27
CA ALA A 96 5.16 -6.93 3.06
C ALA A 96 5.57 -6.22 4.36
N PRO A 97 6.88 -6.14 4.67
CA PRO A 97 7.34 -5.35 5.80
C PRO A 97 7.00 -3.88 5.58
N CYS A 98 6.69 -3.18 6.69
CA CYS A 98 6.59 -1.73 6.64
C CYS A 98 7.98 -1.15 6.41
N LEU A 99 8.18 -0.52 5.28
CA LEU A 99 9.41 0.20 4.98
C LEU A 99 9.26 1.63 5.49
N GLU A 100 10.24 2.11 6.27
CA GLU A 100 10.24 3.49 6.74
C GLU A 100 10.19 4.46 5.55
N SER A 101 9.26 5.41 5.63
CA SER A 101 9.13 6.48 4.66
C SER A 101 9.96 7.67 5.12
N ALA A 102 10.65 8.32 4.21
CA ALA A 102 11.44 9.50 4.50
C ALA A 102 11.42 10.47 3.32
N ALA A 103 11.52 11.76 3.64
CA ALA A 103 11.69 12.82 2.66
C ALA A 103 12.90 13.69 3.04
N TYR A 104 13.80 13.91 2.10
CA TYR A 104 14.86 14.91 2.19
C TYR A 104 14.63 15.96 1.12
N ILE A 105 14.43 17.22 1.52
CA ILE A 105 14.13 18.31 0.60
C ILE A 105 15.22 19.39 0.76
N PRO A 106 16.08 19.60 -0.26
CA PRO A 106 17.10 20.63 -0.23
C PRO A 106 16.49 22.04 -0.14
N ASN A 107 17.13 22.93 0.60
CA ASN A 107 16.67 24.31 0.74
C ASN A 107 17.43 25.32 -0.16
N SER A 108 18.41 24.83 -0.93
CA SER A 108 19.19 25.68 -1.86
C SER A 108 19.85 24.84 -2.94
N PHE A 109 20.14 25.49 -4.07
CA PHE A 109 20.96 24.93 -5.15
C PHE A 109 21.59 26.06 -5.96
N THR A 110 22.64 25.73 -6.74
CA THR A 110 23.52 26.70 -7.41
C THR A 110 23.78 26.28 -8.86
N PRO A 111 22.81 26.47 -9.79
CA PRO A 111 22.98 26.08 -11.19
C PRO A 111 23.90 27.08 -11.94
N ASN A 112 25.20 27.03 -11.65
CA ASN A 112 26.22 27.93 -12.18
C ASN A 112 27.19 27.28 -13.17
N GLY A 113 27.04 25.95 -13.43
CA GLY A 113 27.83 25.18 -14.38
C GLY A 113 29.15 24.65 -13.82
N ASP A 114 29.35 24.66 -12.51
CA ASP A 114 30.55 24.10 -11.87
C ASP A 114 30.47 22.60 -11.57
N GLY A 115 29.30 21.97 -11.81
CA GLY A 115 29.02 20.57 -11.60
C GLY A 115 28.59 20.22 -10.18
N ILE A 116 28.39 21.22 -9.31
CA ILE A 116 27.99 21.02 -7.91
C ILE A 116 26.66 21.72 -7.65
N ASN A 117 25.68 21.00 -7.10
CA ASN A 117 24.34 21.52 -6.78
C ASN A 117 23.61 22.19 -7.94
N GLU A 118 23.83 21.73 -9.15
CA GLU A 118 23.24 22.27 -10.38
C GLU A 118 21.74 22.05 -10.50
N VAL A 119 21.21 21.09 -9.75
CA VAL A 119 19.82 20.65 -9.81
C VAL A 119 19.25 20.59 -8.39
N TRP A 120 18.09 21.22 -8.21
CA TRP A 120 17.31 20.95 -7.03
C TRP A 120 16.46 19.70 -7.24
N PHE A 121 16.62 18.73 -6.35
CA PHE A 121 15.79 17.53 -6.34
C PHE A 121 15.58 17.03 -4.92
N PRO A 122 14.34 16.90 -4.47
CA PRO A 122 14.02 16.21 -3.25
C PRO A 122 14.16 14.69 -3.45
N VAL A 123 14.46 14.00 -2.37
CA VAL A 123 14.56 12.52 -2.35
C VAL A 123 13.50 11.99 -1.42
N PHE A 124 12.71 11.04 -1.93
CA PHE A 124 11.67 10.36 -1.18
C PHE A 124 11.98 8.87 -1.12
N THR A 125 11.94 8.30 0.07
CA THR A 125 12.11 6.86 0.28
C THR A 125 10.73 6.25 0.47
N ASN A 126 10.40 5.24 -0.34
CA ASN A 126 9.14 4.49 -0.30
C ASN A 126 7.87 5.33 -0.61
N ALA A 127 8.01 6.42 -1.35
CA ALA A 127 6.86 7.13 -1.90
C ALA A 127 6.30 6.38 -3.13
N ARG A 128 4.97 6.35 -3.27
CA ARG A 128 4.26 5.78 -4.42
C ARG A 128 4.02 6.79 -5.51
N ASP A 129 3.68 8.00 -5.11
CA ASP A 129 3.50 9.14 -6.00
C ASP A 129 3.86 10.44 -5.28
N VAL A 130 4.29 11.42 -6.05
CA VAL A 130 4.73 12.72 -5.55
C VAL A 130 4.24 13.79 -6.53
N ARG A 131 3.63 14.83 -6.01
CA ARG A 131 3.32 16.03 -6.78
C ARG A 131 4.07 17.21 -6.21
N THR A 132 4.94 17.81 -7.01
CA THR A 132 5.76 18.97 -6.64
C THR A 132 5.34 20.19 -7.41
N ILE A 133 5.11 21.30 -6.71
CA ILE A 133 4.85 22.61 -7.28
C ILE A 133 5.82 23.61 -6.64
N ILE A 134 6.47 24.43 -7.46
CA ILE A 134 7.31 25.54 -7.00
C ILE A 134 6.72 26.84 -7.56
N VAL A 135 6.61 27.82 -6.68
CA VAL A 135 6.10 29.15 -7.03
C VAL A 135 7.11 30.24 -6.68
N ASP A 136 7.06 31.33 -7.42
CA ASP A 136 7.80 32.53 -7.12
C ASP A 136 7.14 33.34 -5.98
N ARG A 137 7.72 34.53 -5.66
CA ARG A 137 7.21 35.42 -4.62
C ARG A 137 5.82 36.04 -4.94
N TRP A 138 5.39 35.94 -6.19
CA TRP A 138 4.10 36.45 -6.65
C TRP A 138 3.03 35.36 -6.70
N GLY A 139 3.41 34.12 -6.42
CA GLY A 139 2.55 32.95 -6.52
C GLY A 139 2.45 32.38 -7.93
N GLU A 140 3.29 32.82 -8.88
CA GLU A 140 3.36 32.23 -10.22
C GLU A 140 4.08 30.89 -10.17
N VAL A 141 3.49 29.86 -10.80
CA VAL A 141 4.10 28.53 -10.87
C VAL A 141 5.29 28.56 -11.83
N VAL A 142 6.47 28.25 -11.30
CA VAL A 142 7.72 28.17 -12.07
C VAL A 142 8.15 26.74 -12.38
N PHE A 143 7.66 25.77 -11.59
CA PHE A 143 7.92 24.35 -11.82
C PHE A 143 6.76 23.51 -11.29
N GLU A 144 6.41 22.47 -12.04
CA GLU A 144 5.45 21.44 -11.64
C GLU A 144 5.93 20.08 -12.16
N SER A 145 5.82 19.06 -11.32
CA SER A 145 6.16 17.67 -11.67
C SER A 145 5.32 16.68 -10.86
N GLU A 146 5.00 15.55 -11.49
CA GLU A 146 4.41 14.37 -10.85
C GLU A 146 5.39 13.19 -10.83
N ASP A 147 6.68 13.45 -11.12
CA ASP A 147 7.73 12.44 -11.04
C ASP A 147 8.10 12.15 -9.57
N LEU A 148 8.44 10.91 -9.28
CA LEU A 148 9.00 10.51 -7.98
C LEU A 148 10.36 11.17 -7.68
N GLU A 149 11.08 11.56 -8.73
CA GLU A 149 12.36 12.27 -8.66
C GLU A 149 12.26 13.62 -9.40
N PRO A 150 11.52 14.61 -8.87
CA PRO A 150 11.38 15.89 -9.54
C PRO A 150 12.71 16.65 -9.57
N LYS A 151 13.13 17.07 -10.76
CA LYS A 151 14.43 17.74 -10.99
C LYS A 151 14.19 19.11 -11.56
N TRP A 152 14.55 20.15 -10.80
CA TRP A 152 14.45 21.54 -11.23
C TRP A 152 15.84 22.17 -11.37
N ILE A 153 16.11 22.72 -12.55
CA ILE A 153 17.37 23.40 -12.87
C ILE A 153 17.26 24.93 -12.84
N GLY A 154 16.17 25.45 -12.26
CA GLY A 154 15.91 26.89 -12.22
C GLY A 154 15.32 27.44 -13.51
N ASN A 155 14.76 26.61 -14.37
CA ASN A 155 14.03 27.02 -15.57
C ASN A 155 12.52 27.11 -15.31
N MET A 156 11.82 27.95 -16.07
CA MET A 156 10.40 28.15 -15.96
C MET A 156 9.63 27.07 -16.72
N LEU A 157 8.86 26.24 -16.02
CA LEU A 157 8.00 25.18 -16.57
C LEU A 157 8.70 24.27 -17.59
N GLY A 158 9.99 23.95 -17.35
CA GLY A 158 10.78 23.11 -18.26
C GLY A 158 11.23 23.77 -19.56
N GLY A 159 10.94 25.09 -19.73
CA GLY A 159 11.32 25.85 -20.91
C GLY A 159 12.78 26.30 -20.91
N GLU A 160 13.14 27.08 -21.92
CA GLU A 160 14.51 27.62 -22.10
C GLU A 160 14.79 28.86 -21.23
N TYR A 161 13.75 29.46 -20.66
CA TYR A 161 13.88 30.65 -19.81
C TYR A 161 14.24 30.24 -18.39
N TYR A 162 15.32 30.81 -17.85
CA TYR A 162 15.74 30.61 -16.47
C TYR A 162 15.18 31.72 -15.57
N VAL A 163 14.60 31.29 -14.45
CA VAL A 163 14.06 32.24 -13.48
C VAL A 163 15.19 32.96 -12.74
N PRO A 164 14.99 34.20 -12.24
CA PRO A 164 16.01 34.98 -11.52
C PRO A 164 16.50 34.30 -10.25
N ASP A 165 17.70 34.67 -9.79
CA ASP A 165 18.16 34.31 -8.44
C ASP A 165 17.18 34.85 -7.40
N GLY A 166 16.92 34.03 -6.38
CA GLY A 166 15.95 34.40 -5.36
C GLY A 166 15.46 33.24 -4.52
N VAL A 167 14.40 33.54 -3.75
CA VAL A 167 13.74 32.56 -2.88
C VAL A 167 12.41 32.18 -3.51
N TYR A 168 12.20 30.89 -3.65
CA TYR A 168 11.01 30.25 -4.19
C TYR A 168 10.34 29.42 -3.11
N THR A 169 9.04 29.23 -3.19
CA THR A 169 8.30 28.40 -2.26
C THR A 169 7.90 27.09 -2.95
N TYR A 170 8.13 25.96 -2.28
CA TYR A 170 7.63 24.69 -2.75
C TYR A 170 6.44 24.19 -1.93
N ARG A 171 5.59 23.46 -2.60
CA ARG A 171 4.58 22.58 -2.03
C ARG A 171 4.71 21.21 -2.66
N ILE A 172 4.90 20.22 -1.82
CA ILE A 172 5.02 18.82 -2.26
C ILE A 172 3.96 18.01 -1.51
N GLU A 173 3.20 17.25 -2.27
CA GLU A 173 2.23 16.28 -1.78
C GLU A 173 2.76 14.90 -2.14
N ALA A 174 3.09 14.09 -1.14
CA ALA A 174 3.66 12.78 -1.33
C ALA A 174 2.79 11.72 -0.67
N HIS A 175 2.47 10.67 -1.42
CA HIS A 175 1.79 9.49 -0.90
C HIS A 175 2.84 8.39 -0.67
N PHE A 176 2.98 8.02 0.56
CA PHE A 176 3.77 6.87 0.95
C PHE A 176 2.89 5.60 0.99
N ASN A 177 3.32 4.57 1.69
CA ASN A 177 2.53 3.37 1.88
C ASN A 177 1.35 3.55 2.86
N THR A 178 1.21 4.73 3.45
CA THR A 178 0.07 5.13 4.28
C THR A 178 -1.10 5.62 3.42
N VAL A 179 -2.31 5.62 3.98
CA VAL A 179 -3.52 6.01 3.25
C VAL A 179 -3.56 7.52 2.99
N GLU A 180 -2.95 8.31 3.88
CA GLU A 180 -2.98 9.77 3.80
C GLU A 180 -1.74 10.33 3.12
N ALA A 181 -1.93 11.39 2.32
CA ALA A 181 -0.85 12.15 1.74
C ALA A 181 -0.14 13.01 2.79
N GLU A 182 1.17 13.03 2.75
CA GLU A 182 1.96 13.96 3.52
C GLU A 182 2.22 15.25 2.71
N LEU A 183 2.02 16.40 3.35
CA LEU A 183 2.22 17.71 2.73
C LEU A 183 3.49 18.37 3.28
N PHE A 184 4.45 18.60 2.38
CA PHE A 184 5.68 19.32 2.68
C PHE A 184 5.61 20.72 2.06
N GLN A 185 5.96 21.75 2.85
CA GLN A 185 6.02 23.14 2.40
C GLN A 185 7.29 23.79 2.94
N GLY A 186 7.91 24.59 2.11
CA GLY A 186 9.13 25.29 2.48
C GLY A 186 9.61 26.22 1.38
N HIS A 187 10.87 26.60 1.46
CA HIS A 187 11.48 27.52 0.50
C HIS A 187 12.78 26.94 -0.07
N ILE A 188 13.12 27.40 -1.26
CA ILE A 188 14.33 27.06 -1.99
C ILE A 188 15.06 28.36 -2.33
N THR A 189 16.32 28.45 -2.00
CA THR A 189 17.18 29.55 -2.44
C THR A 189 17.93 29.14 -3.71
N LEU A 190 17.71 29.87 -4.80
CA LEU A 190 18.42 29.72 -6.04
C LEU A 190 19.48 30.82 -6.15
N LEU A 191 20.74 30.44 -6.37
CA LEU A 191 21.88 31.34 -6.56
C LEU A 191 22.71 30.88 -7.77
N ARG A 192 23.23 31.82 -8.57
CA ARG A 192 24.15 31.52 -9.71
C ARG A 192 25.44 32.31 -9.58
#